data_7f2183c48b5773fa94aa1db7ca132922
#
_entry.id   7f2183c48b5773fa94aa1db7ca132922
#
_cell.length_a   1.000
_cell.length_b   1.000
_cell.length_c   1.000
_cell.angle_alpha   90.00
_cell.angle_beta   90.00
_cell.angle_gamma   90.00
#
_symmetry.space_group_name_H-M   'P 1'
#
loop_
_entity.id
_entity.type
_entity.pdbx_description
1 polymer ?
#
loop_
_entity_poly.entity_id
_entity_poly.type
_entity_poly.pdbx_seq_one_letter_code
_entity_poly.pdbx_strand_id
1 'polypeptide(L)'
;MAQSTCEEAIPDASLVHVAIILDGNGRWAARRGLPRAAGHHAGAEAVRRIVAAAPDLGVGTLTLFAFSSDNWRRPAAEVRGLFRLLGRYLMIEARECIRNGVRLSFPGRRDRLPPALADALAEAERITASGRRLRLRIAIDYSGRDTIARAAALAGTRAAERPAFLAALGQAANEREPATDVDLLIRTGGERRLSDFLLFECAYAELEFLDQPWPDFRPADLAGCLEQFRRRERRFGGLPRRTAG
;
A
#
# COMPACT_ATOMS: atom_id res chain seq x y z
N MET A 1 -27.43 40.17 -9.96
CA MET A 1 -26.85 39.21 -10.87
C MET A 1 -25.53 38.76 -10.30
N ALA A 2 -25.53 37.64 -9.58
CA ALA A 2 -24.33 37.05 -9.00
C ALA A 2 -23.84 35.95 -9.97
N GLN A 3 -22.67 36.17 -10.56
CA GLN A 3 -22.00 35.17 -11.37
C GLN A 3 -21.43 34.09 -10.43
N SER A 4 -22.04 32.92 -10.48
CA SER A 4 -21.51 31.71 -9.89
C SER A 4 -20.29 31.30 -10.72
N THR A 5 -19.09 31.50 -10.20
CA THR A 5 -17.88 30.89 -10.74
C THR A 5 -17.95 29.40 -10.42
N CYS A 6 -18.32 28.60 -11.44
CA CYS A 6 -18.00 27.18 -11.43
C CYS A 6 -16.49 27.05 -11.31
N GLU A 7 -16.06 26.55 -10.17
CA GLU A 7 -14.70 26.02 -9.98
C GLU A 7 -14.59 24.79 -10.89
N GLU A 8 -13.97 24.96 -12.05
CA GLU A 8 -13.64 23.87 -12.94
C GLU A 8 -12.74 22.91 -12.19
N ALA A 9 -13.27 21.73 -11.88
CA ALA A 9 -12.47 20.61 -11.40
C ALA A 9 -11.36 20.37 -12.40
N ILE A 10 -10.12 20.53 -11.96
CA ILE A 10 -8.91 20.15 -12.72
C ILE A 10 -9.15 18.72 -13.22
N PRO A 11 -9.09 18.45 -14.55
CA PRO A 11 -9.29 17.12 -15.07
C PRO A 11 -8.25 16.21 -14.43
N ASP A 12 -8.72 15.11 -13.87
CA ASP A 12 -8.06 14.02 -13.18
C ASP A 12 -6.73 13.62 -13.87
N ALA A 13 -5.67 14.37 -13.56
CA ALA A 13 -4.31 13.94 -13.85
C ALA A 13 -4.13 12.69 -12.98
N SER A 14 -4.31 11.51 -13.59
CA SER A 14 -4.44 10.20 -13.01
C SER A 14 -3.66 10.07 -11.70
N LEU A 15 -4.38 10.03 -10.57
CA LEU A 15 -3.80 9.82 -9.25
C LEU A 15 -3.05 8.50 -9.26
N VAL A 16 -1.79 8.52 -8.83
CA VAL A 16 -0.89 7.37 -8.88
C VAL A 16 -1.22 6.37 -7.78
N HIS A 17 -1.23 5.08 -8.10
CA HIS A 17 -1.23 3.99 -7.12
C HIS A 17 0.22 3.60 -6.78
N VAL A 18 0.67 3.97 -5.59
CA VAL A 18 2.00 3.63 -5.07
C VAL A 18 1.90 2.44 -4.12
N ALA A 19 2.71 1.42 -4.33
CA ALA A 19 2.88 0.30 -3.41
C ALA A 19 4.27 0.35 -2.76
N ILE A 20 4.37 0.15 -1.43
CA ILE A 20 5.66 0.21 -0.72
C ILE A 20 5.88 -1.03 0.13
N ILE A 21 7.03 -1.70 -0.07
CA ILE A 21 7.53 -2.76 0.80
C ILE A 21 8.43 -2.11 1.86
N LEU A 22 7.95 -2.13 3.12
CA LEU A 22 8.54 -1.44 4.29
C LEU A 22 9.70 -2.24 4.87
N ASP A 23 10.80 -2.41 4.11
CA ASP A 23 11.93 -3.23 4.53
C ASP A 23 13.04 -2.42 5.21
N GLY A 24 13.84 -3.11 6.04
CA GLY A 24 15.00 -2.53 6.71
C GLY A 24 14.80 -2.14 8.19
N ASN A 25 13.59 -2.25 8.77
CA ASN A 25 13.31 -1.87 10.17
C ASN A 25 14.27 -2.54 11.17
N GLY A 26 14.46 -3.86 11.05
CA GLY A 26 15.34 -4.61 11.96
C GLY A 26 16.82 -4.25 11.79
N ARG A 27 17.27 -4.07 10.54
CA ARG A 27 18.65 -3.64 10.23
C ARG A 27 18.93 -2.22 10.70
N TRP A 28 17.96 -1.34 10.59
CA TRP A 28 18.02 0.03 11.10
C TRP A 28 18.24 0.05 12.62
N ALA A 29 17.49 -0.75 13.38
CA ALA A 29 17.64 -0.89 14.82
C ALA A 29 19.00 -1.48 15.20
N ALA A 30 19.41 -2.58 14.55
CA ALA A 30 20.69 -3.25 14.79
C ALA A 30 21.90 -2.32 14.58
N ARG A 31 21.91 -1.52 13.52
CA ARG A 31 22.97 -0.52 13.25
C ARG A 31 23.10 0.55 14.35
N ARG A 32 22.06 0.73 15.18
CA ARG A 32 22.00 1.70 16.29
C ARG A 32 22.10 1.06 17.68
N GLY A 33 22.40 -0.25 17.73
CA GLY A 33 22.43 -0.98 19.00
C GLY A 33 21.07 -1.10 19.71
N LEU A 34 19.97 -0.91 18.96
CA LEU A 34 18.61 -0.90 19.49
C LEU A 34 17.91 -2.26 19.29
N PRO A 35 16.96 -2.63 20.15
CA PRO A 35 16.14 -3.81 19.92
C PRO A 35 15.28 -3.66 18.66
N ARG A 36 14.97 -4.77 17.98
CA ARG A 36 14.16 -4.78 16.74
C ARG A 36 12.83 -4.03 16.85
N ALA A 37 12.21 -4.05 18.04
CA ALA A 37 10.98 -3.32 18.32
C ALA A 37 11.13 -1.81 18.11
N ALA A 38 12.28 -1.21 18.43
CA ALA A 38 12.53 0.21 18.17
C ALA A 38 12.51 0.52 16.67
N GLY A 39 13.01 -0.38 15.82
CA GLY A 39 12.92 -0.25 14.37
C GLY A 39 11.48 -0.27 13.87
N HIS A 40 10.62 -1.11 14.42
CA HIS A 40 9.20 -1.15 14.07
C HIS A 40 8.46 0.12 14.51
N HIS A 41 8.77 0.67 15.69
CA HIS A 41 8.23 1.96 16.13
C HIS A 41 8.66 3.10 15.20
N ALA A 42 9.95 3.19 14.88
CA ALA A 42 10.46 4.19 13.94
C ALA A 42 9.84 4.03 12.54
N GLY A 43 9.60 2.78 12.10
CA GLY A 43 8.90 2.48 10.85
C GLY A 43 7.44 2.94 10.85
N ALA A 44 6.73 2.84 11.97
CA ALA A 44 5.36 3.35 12.09
C ALA A 44 5.33 4.89 12.00
N GLU A 45 6.30 5.59 12.60
CA GLU A 45 6.43 7.04 12.43
C GLU A 45 6.76 7.44 10.98
N ALA A 46 7.52 6.61 10.25
CA ALA A 46 7.73 6.81 8.82
C ALA A 46 6.43 6.67 8.03
N VAL A 47 5.58 5.66 8.34
CA VAL A 47 4.24 5.52 7.73
C VAL A 47 3.45 6.81 7.89
N ARG A 48 3.37 7.36 9.12
CA ARG A 48 2.62 8.60 9.40
C ARG A 48 3.07 9.76 8.49
N ARG A 49 4.40 9.97 8.38
CA ARG A 49 4.96 11.04 7.55
C ARG A 49 4.63 10.86 6.07
N ILE A 50 4.72 9.64 5.57
CA ILE A 50 4.46 9.34 4.15
C ILE A 50 2.96 9.44 3.84
N VAL A 51 2.09 8.91 4.69
CA VAL A 51 0.63 9.03 4.53
C VAL A 51 0.18 10.48 4.50
N ALA A 52 0.75 11.32 5.38
CA ALA A 52 0.42 12.75 5.40
C ALA A 52 0.83 13.49 4.12
N ALA A 53 1.97 13.12 3.52
CA ALA A 53 2.50 13.78 2.33
C ALA A 53 1.95 13.22 1.01
N ALA A 54 1.52 11.97 0.98
CA ALA A 54 1.15 11.25 -0.24
C ALA A 54 0.10 11.96 -1.10
N PRO A 55 -1.01 12.50 -0.55
CA PRO A 55 -2.01 13.18 -1.37
C PRO A 55 -1.46 14.41 -2.11
N ASP A 56 -0.65 15.21 -1.43
CA ASP A 56 -0.07 16.44 -2.00
C ASP A 56 0.99 16.15 -3.07
N LEU A 57 1.48 14.91 -3.11
CA LEU A 57 2.38 14.39 -4.15
C LEU A 57 1.64 13.75 -5.32
N GLY A 58 0.30 13.75 -5.32
CA GLY A 58 -0.53 13.17 -6.38
C GLY A 58 -0.73 11.66 -6.24
N VAL A 59 -0.57 11.10 -5.04
CA VAL A 59 -0.87 9.70 -4.75
C VAL A 59 -2.32 9.56 -4.33
N GLY A 60 -3.14 8.86 -5.13
CA GLY A 60 -4.54 8.58 -4.81
C GLY A 60 -4.73 7.27 -4.04
N THR A 61 -3.86 6.28 -4.30
CA THR A 61 -3.84 5.01 -3.57
C THR A 61 -2.42 4.73 -3.08
N LEU A 62 -2.29 4.45 -1.79
CA LEU A 62 -1.03 4.04 -1.17
C LEU A 62 -1.22 2.67 -0.54
N THR A 63 -0.49 1.65 -1.04
CA THR A 63 -0.53 0.30 -0.47
C THR A 63 0.77 -0.03 0.24
N LEU A 64 0.71 -0.33 1.54
CA LEU A 64 1.86 -0.61 2.39
C LEU A 64 1.92 -2.10 2.76
N PHE A 65 3.07 -2.76 2.55
CA PHE A 65 3.27 -4.14 2.97
C PHE A 65 3.74 -4.21 4.43
N ALA A 66 2.79 -4.30 5.34
CA ALA A 66 3.07 -4.28 6.78
C ALA A 66 3.40 -5.67 7.36
N PHE A 67 2.71 -6.74 6.90
CA PHE A 67 2.92 -8.10 7.39
C PHE A 67 2.60 -9.13 6.29
N SER A 68 3.63 -9.86 5.82
CA SER A 68 3.43 -10.96 4.87
C SER A 68 3.00 -12.25 5.57
N SER A 69 2.38 -13.16 4.83
CA SER A 69 2.08 -14.51 5.33
C SER A 69 3.34 -15.29 5.76
N ASP A 70 4.49 -15.02 5.16
CA ASP A 70 5.76 -15.62 5.60
C ASP A 70 6.26 -15.11 6.96
N ASN A 71 5.79 -13.93 7.40
CA ASN A 71 6.22 -13.37 8.68
C ASN A 71 5.70 -14.14 9.90
N TRP A 72 4.74 -15.04 9.72
CA TRP A 72 4.33 -15.99 10.77
C TRP A 72 5.46 -16.92 11.23
N ARG A 73 6.49 -17.12 10.39
CA ARG A 73 7.70 -17.90 10.74
C ARG A 73 8.62 -17.16 11.72
N ARG A 74 8.37 -15.87 12.00
CA ARG A 74 9.12 -15.10 12.99
C ARG A 74 8.82 -15.59 14.41
N PRO A 75 9.71 -15.31 15.39
CA PRO A 75 9.42 -15.64 16.79
C PRO A 75 8.06 -15.09 17.22
N ALA A 76 7.25 -15.92 17.89
CA ALA A 76 5.89 -15.57 18.28
C ALA A 76 5.79 -14.27 19.12
N ALA A 77 6.83 -13.98 19.93
CA ALA A 77 6.91 -12.73 20.69
C ALA A 77 7.03 -11.49 19.79
N GLU A 78 7.78 -11.58 18.68
CA GLU A 78 7.89 -10.51 17.68
C GLU A 78 6.54 -10.29 16.96
N VAL A 79 5.89 -11.37 16.51
CA VAL A 79 4.57 -11.30 15.85
C VAL A 79 3.53 -10.66 16.77
N ARG A 80 3.46 -11.10 18.04
CA ARG A 80 2.55 -10.48 19.02
C ARG A 80 2.88 -9.00 19.26
N GLY A 81 4.17 -8.65 19.26
CA GLY A 81 4.62 -7.26 19.38
C GLY A 81 4.15 -6.40 18.22
N LEU A 82 4.29 -6.90 16.98
CA LEU A 82 3.84 -6.22 15.76
C LEU A 82 2.31 -5.98 15.76
N PHE A 83 1.53 -7.00 16.13
CA PHE A 83 0.06 -6.85 16.17
C PHE A 83 -0.41 -5.90 17.28
N ARG A 84 0.24 -5.89 18.44
CA ARG A 84 -0.02 -4.89 19.50
C ARG A 84 0.31 -3.47 19.02
N LEU A 85 1.43 -3.31 18.31
CA LEU A 85 1.84 -2.03 17.74
C LEU A 85 0.80 -1.55 16.73
N LEU A 86 0.40 -2.42 15.79
CA LEU A 86 -0.61 -2.11 14.78
C LEU A 86 -1.95 -1.69 15.43
N GLY A 87 -2.48 -2.49 16.37
CA GLY A 87 -3.72 -2.15 17.07
C GLY A 87 -3.66 -0.81 17.79
N ARG A 88 -2.51 -0.50 18.46
CA ARG A 88 -2.29 0.80 19.10
C ARG A 88 -2.32 1.97 18.11
N TYR A 89 -1.62 1.82 16.97
CA TYR A 89 -1.60 2.87 15.95
C TYR A 89 -2.98 3.06 15.30
N LEU A 90 -3.73 2.00 15.05
CA LEU A 90 -5.09 2.11 14.53
C LEU A 90 -5.99 2.95 15.44
N MET A 91 -5.95 2.72 16.75
CA MET A 91 -6.74 3.49 17.73
C MET A 91 -6.39 4.98 17.73
N ILE A 92 -5.11 5.31 17.53
CA ILE A 92 -4.63 6.69 17.53
C ILE A 92 -4.91 7.37 16.18
N GLU A 93 -4.55 6.71 15.08
CA GLU A 93 -4.51 7.30 13.75
C GLU A 93 -5.87 7.30 13.02
N ALA A 94 -6.83 6.44 13.40
CA ALA A 94 -8.11 6.38 12.71
C ALA A 94 -8.85 7.73 12.71
N ARG A 95 -8.79 8.48 13.83
CA ARG A 95 -9.38 9.83 13.92
C ARG A 95 -8.65 10.83 13.02
N GLU A 96 -7.33 10.72 12.92
CA GLU A 96 -6.52 11.55 12.03
C GLU A 96 -6.83 11.24 10.56
N CYS A 97 -7.00 9.98 10.22
CA CYS A 97 -7.43 9.55 8.89
C CYS A 97 -8.78 10.17 8.51
N ILE A 98 -9.77 10.20 9.42
CA ILE A 98 -11.06 10.85 9.18
C ILE A 98 -10.86 12.34 8.88
N ARG A 99 -10.11 13.07 9.74
CA ARG A 99 -9.87 14.52 9.56
C ARG A 99 -9.19 14.84 8.24
N ASN A 100 -8.28 13.98 7.80
CA ASN A 100 -7.48 14.17 6.59
C ASN A 100 -8.12 13.54 5.33
N GLY A 101 -9.35 13.03 5.42
CA GLY A 101 -10.05 12.41 4.29
C GLY A 101 -9.39 11.14 3.77
N VAL A 102 -8.67 10.41 4.63
CA VAL A 102 -8.03 9.13 4.31
C VAL A 102 -9.00 8.00 4.56
N ARG A 103 -9.22 7.14 3.55
CA ARG A 103 -9.99 5.89 3.66
C ARG A 103 -9.05 4.72 3.89
N LEU A 104 -9.24 3.98 4.98
CA LEU A 104 -8.45 2.79 5.33
C LEU A 104 -9.06 1.52 4.73
N SER A 105 -8.19 0.60 4.31
CA SER A 105 -8.52 -0.79 4.05
C SER A 105 -7.34 -1.70 4.36
N PHE A 106 -7.62 -2.99 4.63
CA PHE A 106 -6.60 -3.92 5.11
C PHE A 106 -6.63 -5.21 4.27
N PRO A 107 -5.99 -5.22 3.08
CA PRO A 107 -5.90 -6.43 2.28
C PRO A 107 -5.09 -7.53 2.97
N GLY A 108 -5.56 -8.78 2.85
CA GLY A 108 -4.95 -9.97 3.41
C GLY A 108 -5.93 -10.81 4.24
N ARG A 109 -5.44 -11.88 4.84
CA ARG A 109 -6.25 -12.83 5.62
C ARG A 109 -6.56 -12.25 7.00
N ARG A 110 -7.78 -12.50 7.48
CA ARG A 110 -8.22 -12.06 8.82
C ARG A 110 -8.46 -13.21 9.79
N ASP A 111 -8.65 -14.41 9.26
CA ASP A 111 -8.98 -15.61 10.03
C ASP A 111 -7.86 -16.07 10.97
N ARG A 112 -6.61 -15.66 10.74
CA ARG A 112 -5.47 -15.97 11.60
C ARG A 112 -5.08 -14.83 12.55
N LEU A 113 -5.73 -13.68 12.43
CA LEU A 113 -5.45 -12.53 13.29
C LEU A 113 -6.12 -12.70 14.67
N PRO A 114 -5.55 -12.13 15.74
CA PRO A 114 -6.26 -12.05 17.01
C PRO A 114 -7.63 -11.37 16.83
N PRO A 115 -8.73 -11.90 17.43
CA PRO A 115 -10.08 -11.36 17.23
C PRO A 115 -10.16 -9.84 17.48
N ALA A 116 -9.60 -9.37 18.59
CA ALA A 116 -9.59 -7.94 18.92
C ALA A 116 -8.90 -7.07 17.85
N LEU A 117 -7.88 -7.60 17.16
CA LEU A 117 -7.25 -6.89 16.05
C LEU A 117 -8.15 -6.90 14.82
N ALA A 118 -8.76 -8.04 14.49
CA ALA A 118 -9.68 -8.15 13.35
C ALA A 118 -10.86 -7.17 13.50
N ASP A 119 -11.42 -7.07 14.71
CA ASP A 119 -12.49 -6.11 15.04
C ASP A 119 -12.02 -4.65 14.91
N ALA A 120 -10.82 -4.34 15.39
CA ALA A 120 -10.25 -3.00 15.27
C ALA A 120 -10.01 -2.60 13.80
N LEU A 121 -9.56 -3.53 12.96
CA LEU A 121 -9.41 -3.31 11.51
C LEU A 121 -10.77 -3.01 10.86
N ALA A 122 -11.79 -3.83 11.15
CA ALA A 122 -13.14 -3.65 10.60
C ALA A 122 -13.76 -2.30 11.03
N GLU A 123 -13.57 -1.91 12.29
CA GLU A 123 -14.05 -0.62 12.79
C GLU A 123 -13.31 0.55 12.13
N ALA A 124 -11.99 0.46 11.96
CA ALA A 124 -11.20 1.51 11.28
C ALA A 124 -11.66 1.68 9.82
N GLU A 125 -11.91 0.60 9.09
CA GLU A 125 -12.48 0.65 7.74
C GLU A 125 -13.85 1.33 7.72
N ARG A 126 -14.71 0.99 8.67
CA ARG A 126 -16.07 1.51 8.77
C ARG A 126 -16.10 3.02 9.00
N ILE A 127 -15.33 3.51 9.99
CA ILE A 127 -15.35 4.92 10.37
C ILE A 127 -14.62 5.83 9.38
N THR A 128 -13.72 5.28 8.55
CA THR A 128 -12.98 6.04 7.53
C THR A 128 -13.57 5.89 6.13
N ALA A 129 -14.67 5.18 5.95
CA ALA A 129 -15.25 4.81 4.65
C ALA A 129 -15.60 6.03 3.75
N SER A 130 -15.88 7.19 4.34
CA SER A 130 -16.21 8.42 3.61
C SER A 130 -14.97 9.18 3.09
N GLY A 131 -13.77 8.78 3.46
CA GLY A 131 -12.52 9.43 3.02
C GLY A 131 -12.37 9.36 1.50
N ARG A 132 -11.94 10.48 0.87
CA ARG A 132 -11.81 10.62 -0.59
C ARG A 132 -10.46 11.16 -1.04
N ARG A 133 -9.64 11.65 -0.12
CA ARG A 133 -8.36 12.29 -0.45
C ARG A 133 -7.24 11.27 -0.69
N LEU A 134 -7.25 10.15 0.04
CA LEU A 134 -6.29 9.06 -0.10
C LEU A 134 -6.95 7.74 0.26
N ARG A 135 -6.75 6.71 -0.57
CA ARG A 135 -7.01 5.32 -0.21
C ARG A 135 -5.72 4.72 0.36
N LEU A 136 -5.68 4.51 1.68
CA LEU A 136 -4.56 3.86 2.35
C LEU A 136 -4.88 2.38 2.59
N ARG A 137 -4.13 1.51 1.93
CA ARG A 137 -4.25 0.05 2.02
C ARG A 137 -3.05 -0.48 2.80
N ILE A 138 -3.27 -1.15 3.91
CA ILE A 138 -2.22 -1.74 4.75
C ILE A 138 -2.34 -3.25 4.67
N ALA A 139 -1.48 -3.90 3.90
CA ALA A 139 -1.49 -5.34 3.69
C ALA A 139 -0.99 -6.10 4.93
N ILE A 140 -1.88 -6.94 5.51
CA ILE A 140 -1.64 -7.68 6.74
C ILE A 140 -1.97 -9.14 6.51
N ASP A 141 -1.04 -10.03 6.85
CA ASP A 141 -1.16 -11.47 6.56
C ASP A 141 -1.47 -11.71 5.07
N TYR A 142 -0.75 -10.99 4.22
CA TYR A 142 -0.95 -10.98 2.79
C TYR A 142 0.06 -11.90 2.06
N SER A 143 -0.44 -12.58 1.04
CA SER A 143 0.32 -13.36 0.06
C SER A 143 -0.32 -13.18 -1.32
N GLY A 144 0.43 -12.72 -2.28
CA GLY A 144 -0.04 -12.55 -3.66
C GLY A 144 -0.43 -13.89 -4.30
N ARG A 145 0.38 -14.93 -4.08
CA ARG A 145 0.10 -16.28 -4.61
C ARG A 145 -1.18 -16.86 -4.04
N ASP A 146 -1.38 -16.79 -2.73
CA ASP A 146 -2.61 -17.26 -2.08
C ASP A 146 -3.83 -16.45 -2.53
N THR A 147 -3.66 -15.13 -2.70
CA THR A 147 -4.73 -14.24 -3.16
C THR A 147 -5.14 -14.58 -4.59
N ILE A 148 -4.19 -14.80 -5.51
CA ILE A 148 -4.44 -15.22 -6.88
C ILE A 148 -5.15 -16.58 -6.92
N ALA A 149 -4.67 -17.57 -6.15
CA ALA A 149 -5.27 -18.90 -6.11
C ALA A 149 -6.74 -18.84 -5.61
N ARG A 150 -7.01 -18.06 -4.55
CA ARG A 150 -8.38 -17.83 -4.04
C ARG A 150 -9.25 -17.08 -5.03
N ALA A 151 -8.69 -16.07 -5.71
CA ALA A 151 -9.41 -15.32 -6.73
C ALA A 151 -9.84 -16.22 -7.89
N ALA A 152 -8.95 -17.10 -8.36
CA ALA A 152 -9.28 -18.07 -9.40
C ALA A 152 -10.42 -19.01 -8.98
N ALA A 153 -10.40 -19.49 -7.73
CA ALA A 153 -11.48 -20.32 -7.19
C ALA A 153 -12.81 -19.55 -7.07
N LEU A 154 -12.77 -18.29 -6.65
CA LEU A 154 -13.96 -17.43 -6.54
C LEU A 154 -14.55 -17.05 -7.90
N ALA A 155 -13.72 -16.76 -8.88
CA ALA A 155 -14.15 -16.41 -10.24
C ALA A 155 -14.68 -17.64 -11.01
N GLY A 156 -14.21 -18.85 -10.68
CA GLY A 156 -14.62 -20.10 -11.31
C GLY A 156 -14.44 -20.06 -12.82
N THR A 157 -15.48 -20.39 -13.57
CA THR A 157 -15.46 -20.38 -15.05
C THR A 157 -15.26 -19.00 -15.66
N ARG A 158 -15.47 -17.93 -14.89
CA ARG A 158 -15.26 -16.54 -15.32
C ARG A 158 -13.86 -16.02 -15.06
N ALA A 159 -12.94 -16.85 -14.58
CA ALA A 159 -11.56 -16.44 -14.29
C ALA A 159 -10.79 -15.91 -15.54
N ALA A 160 -11.21 -16.31 -16.75
CA ALA A 160 -10.65 -15.79 -18.00
C ALA A 160 -11.15 -14.37 -18.35
N GLU A 161 -12.23 -13.90 -17.75
CA GLU A 161 -12.74 -12.55 -17.92
C GLU A 161 -12.01 -11.59 -16.96
N ARG A 162 -11.17 -10.69 -17.51
CA ARG A 162 -10.34 -9.78 -16.66
C ARG A 162 -11.15 -9.01 -15.63
N PRO A 163 -12.32 -8.39 -15.92
CA PRO A 163 -13.11 -7.68 -14.91
C PRO A 163 -13.61 -8.58 -13.79
N ALA A 164 -14.07 -9.79 -14.11
CA ALA A 164 -14.54 -10.78 -13.13
C ALA A 164 -13.37 -11.25 -12.23
N PHE A 165 -12.19 -11.48 -12.82
CA PHE A 165 -11.01 -11.87 -12.08
C PHE A 165 -10.52 -10.75 -11.14
N LEU A 166 -10.49 -9.48 -11.59
CA LEU A 166 -10.13 -8.34 -10.74
C LEU A 166 -11.09 -8.15 -9.57
N ALA A 167 -12.39 -8.36 -9.78
CA ALA A 167 -13.37 -8.35 -8.70
C ALA A 167 -13.12 -9.48 -7.69
N ALA A 168 -12.85 -10.69 -8.19
CA ALA A 168 -12.52 -11.85 -7.36
C ALA A 168 -11.18 -11.65 -6.62
N LEU A 169 -10.20 -11.00 -7.23
CA LEU A 169 -8.91 -10.70 -6.62
C LEU A 169 -9.07 -9.72 -5.44
N GLY A 170 -9.89 -8.67 -5.62
CA GLY A 170 -10.26 -7.77 -4.52
C GLY A 170 -10.95 -8.52 -3.39
N GLN A 171 -11.96 -9.34 -3.70
CA GLN A 171 -12.69 -10.14 -2.72
C GLN A 171 -11.76 -11.13 -1.98
N ALA A 172 -10.87 -11.81 -2.71
CA ALA A 172 -9.88 -12.72 -2.13
C ALA A 172 -8.91 -12.02 -1.16
N ALA A 173 -8.67 -10.74 -1.39
CA ALA A 173 -7.87 -9.89 -0.51
C ALA A 173 -8.68 -9.23 0.63
N ASN A 174 -9.97 -9.58 0.82
CA ASN A 174 -10.90 -8.94 1.75
C ASN A 174 -11.13 -7.44 1.44
N GLU A 175 -11.04 -7.05 0.19
CA GLU A 175 -11.37 -5.71 -0.30
C GLU A 175 -12.80 -5.68 -0.85
N ARG A 176 -13.46 -4.53 -0.75
CA ARG A 176 -14.83 -4.32 -1.30
C ARG A 176 -14.81 -3.96 -2.77
N GLU A 177 -13.70 -3.43 -3.25
CA GLU A 177 -13.52 -2.96 -4.61
C GLU A 177 -12.66 -3.95 -5.42
N PRO A 178 -12.82 -4.00 -6.73
CA PRO A 178 -11.92 -4.74 -7.61
C PRO A 178 -10.46 -4.33 -7.39
N ALA A 179 -9.54 -5.27 -7.60
CA ALA A 179 -8.12 -4.97 -7.60
C ALA A 179 -7.79 -3.99 -8.74
N THR A 180 -6.85 -3.08 -8.46
CA THR A 180 -6.35 -2.09 -9.41
C THR A 180 -4.86 -2.25 -9.63
N ASP A 181 -4.40 -1.97 -10.84
CA ASP A 181 -2.97 -2.03 -11.16
C ASP A 181 -2.18 -1.04 -10.28
N VAL A 182 -0.96 -1.41 -9.94
CA VAL A 182 0.03 -0.56 -9.27
C VAL A 182 0.82 0.18 -10.34
N ASP A 183 1.01 1.48 -10.18
CA ASP A 183 1.83 2.28 -11.07
C ASP A 183 3.30 2.26 -10.70
N LEU A 184 3.59 2.40 -9.42
CA LEU A 184 4.94 2.44 -8.87
C LEU A 184 5.05 1.57 -7.62
N LEU A 185 5.95 0.59 -7.65
CA LEU A 185 6.31 -0.18 -6.47
C LEU A 185 7.69 0.28 -5.98
N ILE A 186 7.76 0.67 -4.71
CA ILE A 186 9.00 1.06 -4.03
C ILE A 186 9.35 -0.01 -3.00
N ARG A 187 10.61 -0.45 -2.96
CA ARG A 187 11.10 -1.28 -1.86
C ARG A 187 12.33 -0.65 -1.24
N THR A 188 12.27 -0.42 0.07
CA THR A 188 13.39 0.08 0.88
C THR A 188 14.24 -1.06 1.41
N GLY A 189 15.45 -0.76 1.91
CA GLY A 189 16.30 -1.70 2.62
C GLY A 189 17.22 -2.56 1.75
N GLY A 190 17.40 -2.25 0.45
CA GLY A 190 18.42 -2.81 -0.41
C GLY A 190 18.10 -4.16 -1.06
N GLU A 191 16.96 -4.77 -0.76
CA GLU A 191 16.54 -6.02 -1.39
C GLU A 191 15.79 -5.76 -2.70
N ARG A 192 16.07 -6.56 -3.75
CA ARG A 192 15.54 -6.36 -5.11
C ARG A 192 14.61 -7.51 -5.51
N ARG A 193 13.47 -7.63 -4.86
CA ARG A 193 12.42 -8.64 -5.12
C ARG A 193 11.08 -8.18 -4.59
N LEU A 194 9.97 -8.75 -5.08
CA LEU A 194 8.61 -8.41 -4.67
C LEU A 194 8.17 -9.10 -3.38
N SER A 195 8.80 -10.19 -3.01
CA SER A 195 8.47 -10.98 -1.81
C SER A 195 6.98 -11.33 -1.71
N ASP A 196 6.41 -11.78 -2.82
CA ASP A 196 5.00 -12.21 -2.90
C ASP A 196 3.98 -11.07 -2.69
N PHE A 197 4.37 -9.81 -2.92
CA PHE A 197 3.52 -8.64 -2.75
C PHE A 197 2.89 -8.20 -4.07
N LEU A 198 1.55 -8.10 -4.13
CA LEU A 198 0.76 -7.57 -5.23
C LEU A 198 1.20 -8.07 -6.62
N LEU A 199 1.42 -9.38 -6.76
CA LEU A 199 2.07 -9.97 -7.96
C LEU A 199 1.27 -9.69 -9.24
N PHE A 200 -0.06 -9.76 -9.18
CA PHE A 200 -0.92 -9.51 -10.33
C PHE A 200 -1.03 -8.02 -10.64
N GLU A 201 -1.21 -7.22 -9.61
CA GLU A 201 -1.38 -5.77 -9.71
C GLU A 201 -0.08 -5.05 -10.13
N CYS A 202 1.09 -5.65 -9.87
CA CYS A 202 2.40 -5.11 -10.24
C CYS A 202 2.89 -5.54 -11.63
N ALA A 203 2.06 -6.20 -12.44
CA ALA A 203 2.48 -6.73 -13.75
C ALA A 203 3.08 -5.66 -14.68
N TYR A 204 2.62 -4.42 -14.58
CA TYR A 204 3.10 -3.27 -15.34
C TYR A 204 3.62 -2.11 -14.46
N ALA A 205 3.85 -2.38 -13.18
CA ALA A 205 4.39 -1.37 -12.26
C ALA A 205 5.84 -1.05 -12.60
N GLU A 206 6.20 0.23 -12.49
CA GLU A 206 7.60 0.61 -12.39
C GLU A 206 8.14 0.18 -11.01
N LEU A 207 9.37 -0.35 -11.00
CA LEU A 207 9.97 -0.89 -9.78
C LEU A 207 11.15 -0.02 -9.36
N GLU A 208 11.11 0.50 -8.12
CA GLU A 208 12.17 1.30 -7.53
C GLU A 208 12.72 0.61 -6.27
N PHE A 209 14.02 0.34 -6.25
CA PHE A 209 14.69 -0.36 -5.16
C PHE A 209 15.71 0.57 -4.49
N LEU A 210 15.50 0.86 -3.20
CA LEU A 210 16.29 1.81 -2.44
C LEU A 210 17.12 1.10 -1.36
N ASP A 211 18.38 1.47 -1.21
CA ASP A 211 19.27 0.89 -0.20
C ASP A 211 18.95 1.38 1.22
N GLN A 212 18.34 2.58 1.34
CA GLN A 212 17.96 3.14 2.63
C GLN A 212 16.89 2.32 3.32
N PRO A 213 16.98 2.09 4.65
CA PRO A 213 15.97 1.37 5.42
C PRO A 213 14.69 2.21 5.59
N TRP A 214 13.55 1.55 5.70
CA TRP A 214 12.25 2.20 5.81
C TRP A 214 12.14 3.31 6.87
N PRO A 215 12.66 3.19 8.12
CA PRO A 215 12.56 4.26 9.11
C PRO A 215 13.21 5.59 8.67
N ASP A 216 14.19 5.53 7.79
CA ASP A 216 14.88 6.71 7.26
C ASP A 216 14.23 7.27 5.99
N PHE A 217 13.23 6.59 5.41
CA PHE A 217 12.48 7.04 4.22
C PHE A 217 11.59 8.25 4.55
N ARG A 218 11.70 9.30 3.74
CA ARG A 218 11.07 10.61 3.96
C ARG A 218 10.16 11.01 2.81
N PRO A 219 9.25 12.00 2.99
CA PRO A 219 8.45 12.56 1.90
C PRO A 219 9.26 13.02 0.69
N ALA A 220 10.46 13.56 0.90
CA ALA A 220 11.34 13.96 -0.20
C ALA A 220 11.81 12.77 -1.05
N ASP A 221 12.03 11.60 -0.43
CA ASP A 221 12.40 10.38 -1.15
C ASP A 221 11.23 9.87 -1.99
N LEU A 222 10.01 9.90 -1.44
CA LEU A 222 8.80 9.57 -2.19
C LEU A 222 8.61 10.53 -3.37
N ALA A 223 8.80 11.83 -3.16
CA ALA A 223 8.72 12.82 -4.24
C ALA A 223 9.74 12.53 -5.34
N GLY A 224 10.99 12.18 -4.99
CA GLY A 224 12.03 11.80 -5.93
C GLY A 224 11.67 10.56 -6.76
N CYS A 225 11.12 9.51 -6.13
CA CYS A 225 10.64 8.31 -6.82
C CYS A 225 9.50 8.65 -7.80
N LEU A 226 8.54 9.48 -7.38
CA LEU A 226 7.43 9.93 -8.23
C LEU A 226 7.90 10.80 -9.40
N GLU A 227 8.89 11.65 -9.19
CA GLU A 227 9.48 12.43 -10.27
C GLU A 227 10.17 11.53 -11.30
N GLN A 228 10.95 10.56 -10.87
CA GLN A 228 11.57 9.57 -11.77
C GLN A 228 10.52 8.78 -12.54
N PHE A 229 9.47 8.30 -11.84
CA PHE A 229 8.33 7.61 -12.45
C PHE A 229 7.67 8.45 -13.56
N ARG A 230 7.41 9.75 -13.30
CA ARG A 230 6.76 10.65 -14.28
C ARG A 230 7.64 10.98 -15.49
N ARG A 231 8.95 10.90 -15.35
CA ARG A 231 9.91 11.11 -16.47
C ARG A 231 10.01 9.89 -17.39
N ARG A 232 9.60 8.70 -16.95
CA ARG A 232 9.66 7.49 -17.76
C ARG A 232 8.49 7.44 -18.75
N GLU A 233 8.80 7.18 -20.01
CA GLU A 233 7.81 6.98 -21.07
C GLU A 233 7.20 5.57 -20.93
N ARG A 234 5.94 5.47 -20.52
CA ARG A 234 5.22 4.18 -20.45
C ARG A 234 4.68 3.82 -21.84
N ARG A 235 5.28 2.82 -22.49
CA ARG A 235 4.95 2.45 -23.87
C ARG A 235 3.91 1.34 -24.00
N PHE A 236 3.64 0.57 -22.96
CA PHE A 236 2.69 -0.54 -22.96
C PHE A 236 2.76 -1.43 -24.23
N GLY A 237 3.98 -1.71 -24.72
CA GLY A 237 4.22 -2.46 -25.96
C GLY A 237 4.13 -1.64 -27.25
N GLY A 238 3.86 -0.33 -27.20
CA GLY A 238 3.83 0.55 -28.36
C GLY A 238 5.23 0.96 -28.84
N LEU A 239 5.32 1.32 -30.14
CA LEU A 239 6.55 1.86 -30.72
C LEU A 239 6.74 3.33 -30.33
N PRO A 240 8.01 3.83 -30.23
CA PRO A 240 8.26 5.24 -29.99
C PRO A 240 7.62 6.10 -31.11
N ARG A 241 6.95 7.19 -30.72
CA ARG A 241 6.51 8.19 -31.72
C ARG A 241 7.76 8.73 -32.41
N ARG A 242 7.90 8.48 -33.73
CA ARG A 242 8.90 9.15 -34.54
C ARG A 242 8.57 10.64 -34.48
N THR A 243 9.38 11.43 -33.82
CA THR A 243 9.40 12.87 -34.08
C THR A 243 9.82 13.02 -35.54
N ALA A 244 8.91 13.46 -36.40
CA ALA A 244 9.24 13.89 -37.74
C ALA A 244 10.17 15.12 -37.57
N GLY A 245 11.41 14.96 -38.02
CA GLY A 245 12.36 16.05 -38.17
C GLY A 245 12.02 16.92 -39.37
#